data_d17a20f4f102d498009d21af17cef019
#
_entry.id   d17a20f4f102d498009d21af17cef019
#
_cell.length_a   1.000
_cell.length_b   1.000
_cell.length_c   1.000
_cell.angle_alpha   90.00
_cell.angle_beta   90.00
_cell.angle_gamma   90.00
#
_symmetry.space_group_name_H-M   'P 1'
#
loop_
_entity.id
_entity.type
_entity.pdbx_description
1 polymer ?
#
loop_
_entity_poly.entity_id
_entity_poly.type
_entity_poly.pdbx_seq_one_letter_code
_entity_poly.pdbx_strand_id
1 'polypeptide(L)'
;MKKQATTILCVTILFCMLLATGCWDRPFYDSTVEGNRLSKEILGYLENDDAEGLKSMFCEITRESPTLDEEFQAALEFFEGKITDYEKITVLTSSEESVRDGQIVFYFIGPYVKDIETDAGKVYTIKTCTFLVHAKDEKKVGVSEILIADGNGDECVVGEFLDDYS
;
A
#
# COMPACT_ATOMS: atom_id res chain seq x y z
N MET A 1 -15.18 -56.39 16.85
CA MET A 1 -15.37 -55.12 17.55
C MET A 1 -14.13 -54.16 17.47
N LYS A 2 -12.87 -54.64 17.71
CA LYS A 2 -11.68 -53.74 17.65
C LYS A 2 -11.41 -53.10 16.29
N LYS A 3 -11.61 -53.78 15.16
CA LYS A 3 -11.40 -53.25 13.81
C LYS A 3 -12.37 -52.12 13.44
N GLN A 4 -13.63 -52.16 13.86
CA GLN A 4 -14.62 -51.11 13.60
C GLN A 4 -14.32 -49.85 14.38
N ALA A 5 -13.86 -49.97 15.67
CA ALA A 5 -13.51 -48.83 16.47
C ALA A 5 -12.29 -48.05 15.88
N THR A 6 -11.30 -48.79 15.35
CA THR A 6 -10.12 -48.19 14.70
C THR A 6 -10.50 -47.43 13.43
N THR A 7 -11.40 -48.00 12.61
CA THR A 7 -11.87 -47.35 11.37
C THR A 7 -12.64 -46.07 11.66
N ILE A 8 -13.54 -46.05 12.65
CA ILE A 8 -14.29 -44.87 13.06
C ILE A 8 -13.32 -43.79 13.58
N LEU A 9 -12.33 -44.14 14.39
CA LEU A 9 -11.35 -43.18 14.88
C LEU A 9 -10.53 -42.55 13.78
N CYS A 10 -10.07 -43.32 12.78
CA CYS A 10 -9.34 -42.79 11.63
C CYS A 10 -10.19 -41.84 10.78
N VAL A 11 -11.46 -42.14 10.54
CA VAL A 11 -12.39 -41.27 9.79
C VAL A 11 -12.64 -39.95 10.54
N THR A 12 -12.80 -40.01 11.86
CA THR A 12 -13.01 -38.83 12.68
C THR A 12 -11.78 -37.90 12.68
N ILE A 13 -10.57 -38.45 12.78
CA ILE A 13 -9.32 -37.70 12.70
C ILE A 13 -9.14 -37.06 11.32
N LEU A 14 -9.43 -37.80 10.25
CA LEU A 14 -9.36 -37.26 8.88
C LEU A 14 -10.35 -36.12 8.66
N PHE A 15 -11.56 -36.24 9.21
CA PHE A 15 -12.58 -35.19 9.14
C PHE A 15 -12.22 -33.94 9.95
N CYS A 16 -11.61 -34.12 11.13
CA CYS A 16 -11.07 -32.99 11.92
C CYS A 16 -9.91 -32.29 11.21
N MET A 17 -9.03 -33.01 10.52
CA MET A 17 -7.95 -32.43 9.72
C MET A 17 -8.49 -31.61 8.54
N LEU A 18 -9.55 -32.07 7.87
CA LEU A 18 -10.21 -31.33 6.78
C LEU A 18 -10.89 -30.04 7.25
N LEU A 19 -11.39 -30.00 8.49
CA LEU A 19 -11.96 -28.79 9.08
C LEU A 19 -10.90 -27.78 9.54
N ALA A 20 -9.68 -28.24 9.85
CA ALA A 20 -8.59 -27.37 10.28
C ALA A 20 -7.89 -26.62 9.11
N THR A 21 -8.06 -27.08 7.87
CA THR A 21 -7.43 -26.43 6.70
C THR A 21 -8.18 -25.20 6.17
N GLY A 22 -9.40 -24.96 6.66
CA GLY A 22 -10.24 -23.83 6.22
C GLY A 22 -9.93 -22.47 6.83
N CYS A 23 -8.94 -22.34 7.74
CA CYS A 23 -8.66 -21.10 8.47
C CYS A 23 -7.32 -20.41 8.12
N TRP A 24 -6.60 -20.86 7.07
CA TRP A 24 -5.23 -20.37 6.84
C TRP A 24 -5.05 -19.48 5.59
N ASP A 25 -6.10 -19.19 4.85
CA ASP A 25 -6.03 -18.32 3.67
C ASP A 25 -6.43 -16.86 3.99
N ARG A 26 -6.09 -16.35 5.16
CA ARG A 26 -6.19 -14.91 5.38
C ARG A 26 -4.90 -14.28 4.87
N PRO A 27 -4.95 -13.43 3.84
CA PRO A 27 -3.80 -12.60 3.53
C PRO A 27 -3.51 -11.75 4.78
N PHE A 28 -2.38 -12.02 5.41
CA PHE A 28 -1.90 -11.21 6.52
C PHE A 28 -1.18 -10.02 5.91
N TYR A 29 -1.82 -8.87 5.93
CA TYR A 29 -1.18 -7.62 5.55
C TYR A 29 -0.50 -7.02 6.78
N ASP A 30 0.84 -6.96 6.76
CA ASP A 30 1.60 -6.18 7.72
C ASP A 30 1.77 -4.76 7.15
N SER A 31 1.08 -3.79 7.76
CA SER A 31 1.12 -2.39 7.31
C SER A 31 2.54 -1.83 7.25
N THR A 32 3.42 -2.27 8.17
CA THR A 32 4.81 -1.83 8.21
C THR A 32 5.60 -2.40 7.03
N VAL A 33 5.42 -3.68 6.73
CA VAL A 33 6.09 -4.34 5.60
C VAL A 33 5.62 -3.73 4.27
N GLU A 34 4.30 -3.62 4.08
CA GLU A 34 3.73 -3.04 2.86
C GLU A 34 4.06 -1.56 2.70
N GLY A 35 3.96 -0.77 3.77
CA GLY A 35 4.34 0.64 3.75
C GLY A 35 5.82 0.85 3.42
N ASN A 36 6.71 0.03 3.98
CA ASN A 36 8.14 0.06 3.63
C ASN A 36 8.40 -0.29 2.17
N ARG A 37 7.71 -1.31 1.63
CA ARG A 37 7.84 -1.71 0.23
C ARG A 37 7.39 -0.59 -0.70
N LEU A 38 6.17 -0.10 -0.52
CA LEU A 38 5.58 0.97 -1.33
C LEU A 38 6.43 2.25 -1.32
N SER A 39 6.85 2.69 -0.13
CA SER A 39 7.68 3.90 -0.02
C SER A 39 9.00 3.76 -0.77
N LYS A 40 9.69 2.61 -0.67
CA LYS A 40 10.94 2.37 -1.39
C LYS A 40 10.76 2.33 -2.91
N GLU A 41 9.66 1.78 -3.39
CA GLU A 41 9.33 1.77 -4.82
C GLU A 41 9.07 3.19 -5.32
N ILE A 42 8.27 4.00 -4.59
CA ILE A 42 8.00 5.40 -4.93
C ILE A 42 9.29 6.22 -4.95
N LEU A 43 10.14 6.11 -3.92
CA LEU A 43 11.43 6.80 -3.87
C LEU A 43 12.32 6.41 -5.06
N GLY A 44 12.35 5.11 -5.40
CA GLY A 44 13.12 4.63 -6.55
C GLY A 44 12.62 5.17 -7.88
N TYR A 45 11.31 5.29 -8.08
CA TYR A 45 10.74 5.86 -9.31
C TYR A 45 11.00 7.37 -9.42
N LEU A 46 10.83 8.11 -8.32
CA LEU A 46 11.15 9.55 -8.28
C LEU A 46 12.63 9.80 -8.58
N GLU A 47 13.55 9.05 -7.94
CA GLU A 47 14.98 9.18 -8.15
C GLU A 47 15.43 8.88 -9.59
N ASN A 48 14.69 8.04 -10.30
CA ASN A 48 15.04 7.61 -11.66
C ASN A 48 14.19 8.27 -12.76
N ASP A 49 13.38 9.29 -12.42
CA ASP A 49 12.48 9.98 -13.34
C ASP A 49 11.53 9.00 -14.08
N ASP A 50 11.09 7.94 -13.35
CA ASP A 50 10.28 6.86 -13.92
C ASP A 50 8.77 7.11 -13.69
N ALA A 51 8.17 7.95 -14.54
CA ALA A 51 6.75 8.24 -14.50
C ALA A 51 5.86 7.00 -14.70
N GLU A 52 6.26 6.08 -15.59
CA GLU A 52 5.50 4.86 -15.86
C GLU A 52 5.52 3.90 -14.66
N GLY A 53 6.66 3.79 -13.99
CA GLY A 53 6.79 3.05 -12.74
C GLY A 53 5.87 3.61 -11.66
N LEU A 54 5.90 4.94 -11.43
CA LEU A 54 4.97 5.61 -10.51
C LEU A 54 3.51 5.34 -10.87
N LYS A 55 3.14 5.54 -12.15
CA LYS A 55 1.79 5.31 -12.64
C LYS A 55 1.28 3.90 -12.40
N SER A 56 2.17 2.91 -12.52
CA SER A 56 1.83 1.50 -12.30
C SER A 56 1.36 1.18 -10.89
N MET A 57 1.75 1.99 -9.89
CA MET A 57 1.37 1.81 -8.49
C MET A 57 -0.02 2.33 -8.17
N PHE A 58 -0.55 3.24 -9.00
CA PHE A 58 -1.84 3.87 -8.74
C PHE A 58 -3.02 2.94 -9.02
N CYS A 59 -4.08 3.11 -8.26
CA CYS A 59 -5.33 2.37 -8.45
C CYS A 59 -5.99 2.74 -9.79
N GLU A 60 -6.89 1.88 -10.28
CA GLU A 60 -7.51 2.05 -11.61
C GLU A 60 -8.25 3.38 -11.73
N ILE A 61 -9.01 3.78 -10.71
CA ILE A 61 -9.77 5.04 -10.70
C ILE A 61 -8.84 6.24 -10.90
N THR A 62 -7.76 6.31 -10.12
CA THR A 62 -6.80 7.42 -10.23
C THR A 62 -6.08 7.41 -11.56
N ARG A 63 -5.74 6.22 -12.12
CA ARG A 63 -5.11 6.11 -13.44
C ARG A 63 -5.99 6.58 -14.60
N GLU A 64 -7.30 6.61 -14.41
CA GLU A 64 -8.26 7.14 -15.41
C GLU A 64 -8.38 8.67 -15.35
N SER A 65 -7.74 9.35 -14.40
CA SER A 65 -7.75 10.82 -14.31
C SER A 65 -7.07 11.44 -15.54
N PRO A 66 -7.70 12.40 -16.21
CA PRO A 66 -7.13 13.04 -17.40
C PRO A 66 -5.92 13.93 -17.09
N THR A 67 -5.71 14.33 -15.84
CA THR A 67 -4.62 15.21 -15.38
C THR A 67 -3.42 14.44 -14.83
N LEU A 68 -3.56 13.13 -14.64
CA LEU A 68 -2.57 12.35 -13.92
C LEU A 68 -1.17 12.37 -14.57
N ASP A 69 -1.08 12.33 -15.89
CA ASP A 69 0.19 12.38 -16.60
C ASP A 69 0.90 13.74 -16.43
N GLU A 70 0.15 14.84 -16.37
CA GLU A 70 0.67 16.18 -16.08
C GLU A 70 1.14 16.28 -14.62
N GLU A 71 0.40 15.69 -13.70
CA GLU A 71 0.75 15.63 -12.27
C GLU A 71 2.04 14.83 -12.04
N PHE A 72 2.25 13.69 -12.74
CA PHE A 72 3.51 12.96 -12.69
C PHE A 72 4.68 13.80 -13.18
N GLN A 73 4.54 14.49 -14.30
CA GLN A 73 5.61 15.35 -14.81
C GLN A 73 5.96 16.45 -13.80
N ALA A 74 4.94 17.09 -13.20
CA ALA A 74 5.15 18.10 -12.18
C ALA A 74 5.87 17.51 -10.94
N ALA A 75 5.54 16.29 -10.52
CA ALA A 75 6.18 15.64 -9.38
C ALA A 75 7.65 15.30 -9.66
N LEU A 76 7.97 14.81 -10.86
CA LEU A 76 9.35 14.52 -11.27
C LEU A 76 10.18 15.80 -11.40
N GLU A 77 9.60 16.89 -11.91
CA GLU A 77 10.26 18.20 -11.96
C GLU A 77 10.45 18.81 -10.56
N PHE A 78 9.51 18.55 -9.64
CA PHE A 78 9.56 19.04 -8.26
C PHE A 78 10.62 18.33 -7.42
N PHE A 79 10.83 17.02 -7.65
CA PHE A 79 11.77 16.19 -6.91
C PHE A 79 13.16 16.24 -7.55
N GLU A 80 14.04 17.10 -7.01
CA GLU A 80 15.37 17.35 -7.57
C GLU A 80 16.48 16.52 -6.92
N GLY A 81 17.32 15.88 -7.72
CA GLY A 81 18.55 15.19 -7.31
C GLY A 81 18.38 13.72 -6.96
N LYS A 82 19.48 13.10 -6.53
CA LYS A 82 19.54 11.70 -6.09
C LYS A 82 19.46 11.61 -4.58
N ILE A 83 18.71 10.63 -4.09
CA ILE A 83 18.54 10.42 -2.64
C ILE A 83 19.88 10.02 -2.02
N THR A 84 20.30 10.73 -0.99
CA THR A 84 21.52 10.45 -0.23
C THR A 84 21.22 9.84 1.15
N ASP A 85 20.11 10.27 1.78
CA ASP A 85 19.65 9.75 3.08
C ASP A 85 18.16 10.01 3.28
N TYR A 86 17.53 9.32 4.22
CA TYR A 86 16.18 9.60 4.70
C TYR A 86 15.91 8.97 6.08
N GLU A 87 14.97 9.53 6.84
CA GLU A 87 14.52 8.91 8.07
C GLU A 87 13.81 7.57 7.83
N LYS A 88 13.71 6.78 8.89
CA LYS A 88 12.96 5.53 8.88
C LYS A 88 11.54 5.75 8.38
N ILE A 89 11.13 4.96 7.40
CA ILE A 89 9.75 4.93 6.91
C ILE A 89 8.80 4.63 8.07
N THR A 90 7.81 5.47 8.23
CA THR A 90 6.77 5.32 9.24
C THR A 90 5.43 5.08 8.55
N VAL A 91 4.68 4.09 8.99
CA VAL A 91 3.28 3.95 8.62
C VAL A 91 2.48 4.70 9.66
N LEU A 92 1.80 5.78 9.25
CA LEU A 92 0.99 6.58 10.16
C LEU A 92 -0.09 5.69 10.80
N THR A 93 -0.47 6.05 12.04
CA THR A 93 -1.55 5.42 12.81
C THR A 93 -2.94 5.54 12.15
N SER A 94 -3.00 6.08 10.95
CA SER A 94 -4.17 6.13 10.08
C SER A 94 -4.42 4.84 9.29
N SER A 95 -3.71 3.74 9.57
CA SER A 95 -4.09 2.46 9.00
C SER A 95 -5.47 2.07 9.53
N GLU A 96 -6.42 1.96 8.64
CA GLU A 96 -7.77 1.53 8.96
C GLU A 96 -8.01 0.15 8.37
N GLU A 97 -8.48 -0.76 9.20
CA GLU A 97 -8.84 -2.11 8.82
C GLU A 97 -10.28 -2.40 9.20
N SER A 98 -11.05 -2.94 8.28
CA SER A 98 -12.40 -3.44 8.53
C SER A 98 -12.49 -4.92 8.21
N VAL A 99 -13.02 -5.70 9.15
CA VAL A 99 -13.16 -7.15 9.03
C VAL A 99 -14.64 -7.54 9.10
N ARG A 100 -15.11 -8.31 8.10
CA ARG A 100 -16.46 -8.87 8.09
C ARG A 100 -16.39 -10.38 7.87
N ASP A 101 -17.10 -11.15 8.70
CA ASP A 101 -17.13 -12.63 8.63
C ASP A 101 -15.72 -13.25 8.61
N GLY A 102 -14.79 -12.58 9.29
CA GLY A 102 -13.41 -13.02 9.40
C GLY A 102 -12.55 -12.75 8.17
N GLN A 103 -13.02 -12.01 7.18
CA GLN A 103 -12.24 -11.54 6.02
C GLN A 103 -12.01 -10.04 6.11
N ILE A 104 -10.82 -9.58 5.71
CA ILE A 104 -10.53 -8.16 5.57
C ILE A 104 -11.31 -7.67 4.35
N VAL A 105 -12.22 -6.72 4.56
CA VAL A 105 -13.04 -6.11 3.49
C VAL A 105 -12.59 -4.71 3.13
N PHE A 106 -11.79 -4.10 3.99
CA PHE A 106 -11.19 -2.80 3.78
C PHE A 106 -9.87 -2.73 4.52
N TYR A 107 -8.82 -2.24 3.86
CA TYR A 107 -7.54 -2.00 4.49
C TYR A 107 -6.81 -0.84 3.80
N PHE A 108 -6.67 0.25 4.54
CA PHE A 108 -6.00 1.47 4.11
C PHE A 108 -4.72 1.68 4.92
N ILE A 109 -3.65 2.15 4.27
CA ILE A 109 -2.40 2.56 4.91
C ILE A 109 -1.95 3.91 4.38
N GLY A 110 -1.30 4.70 5.26
CA GLY A 110 -0.67 5.97 4.93
C GLY A 110 0.84 5.92 5.23
N PRO A 111 1.67 5.37 4.36
CA PRO A 111 3.11 5.43 4.52
C PRO A 111 3.62 6.88 4.47
N TYR A 112 4.70 7.11 5.21
CA TYR A 112 5.25 8.43 5.40
C TYR A 112 6.78 8.36 5.56
N VAL A 113 7.50 9.14 4.74
CA VAL A 113 8.96 9.24 4.77
C VAL A 113 9.34 10.69 4.97
N LYS A 114 10.14 10.97 6.00
CA LYS A 114 10.65 12.30 6.32
C LYS A 114 12.11 12.43 5.97
N ASP A 115 12.52 13.71 5.94
CA ASP A 115 13.90 14.13 5.85
C ASP A 115 14.66 13.39 4.74
N ILE A 116 14.01 13.31 3.56
CA ILE A 116 14.60 12.73 2.36
C ILE A 116 15.59 13.77 1.82
N GLU A 117 16.87 13.54 2.07
CA GLU A 117 17.96 14.39 1.58
C GLU A 117 18.41 13.96 0.17
N THR A 118 18.69 14.95 -0.68
CA THR A 118 19.22 14.70 -2.03
C THR A 118 20.58 15.36 -2.25
N ASP A 119 21.32 14.90 -3.23
CA ASP A 119 22.61 15.49 -3.66
C ASP A 119 22.46 16.90 -4.27
N ALA A 120 21.25 17.31 -4.63
CA ALA A 120 20.91 18.69 -4.99
C ALA A 120 20.79 19.62 -3.76
N GLY A 121 20.96 19.10 -2.54
CA GLY A 121 20.82 19.85 -1.30
C GLY A 121 19.37 20.17 -0.95
N LYS A 122 18.42 19.44 -1.47
CA LYS A 122 17.00 19.53 -1.16
C LYS A 122 16.63 18.56 -0.05
N VAL A 123 15.56 18.86 0.67
CA VAL A 123 14.98 17.98 1.67
C VAL A 123 13.49 17.86 1.39
N TYR A 124 13.00 16.62 1.37
CA TYR A 124 11.59 16.34 1.07
C TYR A 124 10.94 15.48 2.16
N THR A 125 9.62 15.54 2.17
CA THR A 125 8.75 14.63 2.91
C THR A 125 7.74 14.05 1.94
N ILE A 126 7.53 12.74 1.96
CA ILE A 126 6.54 12.07 1.11
C ILE A 126 5.51 11.38 1.99
N LYS A 127 4.24 11.62 1.68
CA LYS A 127 3.08 10.91 2.26
C LYS A 127 2.34 10.22 1.14
N THR A 128 1.80 9.04 1.43
CA THR A 128 1.07 8.25 0.43
C THR A 128 -0.25 7.77 1.01
N CYS A 129 -1.29 7.76 0.21
CA CYS A 129 -2.57 7.15 0.52
C CYS A 129 -2.74 5.89 -0.33
N THR A 130 -2.97 4.73 0.30
CA THR A 130 -3.00 3.44 -0.39
C THR A 130 -4.07 2.53 0.18
N PHE A 131 -4.91 1.98 -0.69
CA PHE A 131 -5.84 0.92 -0.34
C PHE A 131 -5.21 -0.44 -0.70
N LEU A 132 -4.96 -1.27 0.30
CA LEU A 132 -4.47 -2.64 0.11
C LEU A 132 -5.62 -3.61 -0.15
N VAL A 133 -6.80 -3.34 0.41
CA VAL A 133 -8.04 -4.09 0.21
C VAL A 133 -9.21 -3.12 0.16
N HIS A 134 -10.08 -3.27 -0.83
CA HIS A 134 -11.33 -2.53 -0.93
C HIS A 134 -12.42 -3.42 -1.57
N ALA A 135 -13.10 -4.24 -0.75
CA ALA A 135 -14.01 -5.29 -1.24
C ALA A 135 -15.29 -4.75 -1.93
N LYS A 136 -15.66 -3.49 -1.70
CA LYS A 136 -16.81 -2.87 -2.37
C LYS A 136 -16.46 -2.37 -3.78
N ASP A 137 -15.19 -1.99 -3.99
CA ASP A 137 -14.72 -1.43 -5.26
C ASP A 137 -13.23 -1.74 -5.45
N GLU A 138 -12.95 -2.83 -6.15
CA GLU A 138 -11.58 -3.28 -6.41
C GLU A 138 -10.77 -2.27 -7.25
N LYS A 139 -11.42 -1.36 -7.98
CA LYS A 139 -10.76 -0.30 -8.75
C LYS A 139 -10.05 0.74 -7.89
N LYS A 140 -10.39 0.81 -6.59
CA LYS A 140 -9.71 1.64 -5.59
C LYS A 140 -8.44 1.01 -5.02
N VAL A 141 -8.17 -0.29 -5.28
CA VAL A 141 -6.98 -0.96 -4.74
C VAL A 141 -5.71 -0.46 -5.44
N GLY A 142 -4.77 0.04 -4.65
CA GLY A 142 -3.52 0.67 -5.09
C GLY A 142 -3.29 2.02 -4.43
N VAL A 143 -2.29 2.74 -4.90
CA VAL A 143 -2.02 4.13 -4.48
C VAL A 143 -3.12 5.03 -5.04
N SER A 144 -3.67 5.91 -4.22
CA SER A 144 -4.64 6.92 -4.66
C SER A 144 -4.04 8.32 -4.70
N GLU A 145 -3.10 8.61 -3.78
CA GLU A 145 -2.48 9.93 -3.68
C GLU A 145 -1.02 9.80 -3.22
N ILE A 146 -0.15 10.62 -3.78
CA ILE A 146 1.20 10.90 -3.30
C ILE A 146 1.31 12.41 -3.08
N LEU A 147 1.66 12.84 -1.86
CA LEU A 147 1.98 14.21 -1.53
C LEU A 147 3.48 14.30 -1.29
N ILE A 148 4.16 15.18 -2.02
CA ILE A 148 5.58 15.51 -1.87
C ILE A 148 5.65 16.95 -1.36
N ALA A 149 6.24 17.16 -0.17
CA ALA A 149 6.47 18.48 0.38
C ALA A 149 7.98 18.74 0.46
N ASP A 150 8.42 19.93 0.08
CA ASP A 150 9.81 20.34 0.22
C ASP A 150 10.10 21.00 1.60
N GLY A 151 11.37 21.28 1.88
CA GLY A 151 11.80 21.93 3.13
C GLY A 151 11.31 23.39 3.31
N ASN A 152 10.76 24.02 2.28
CA ASN A 152 10.20 25.38 2.33
C ASN A 152 8.69 25.35 2.61
N GLY A 153 8.05 24.19 2.51
CA GLY A 153 6.62 24.00 2.67
C GLY A 153 5.83 24.10 1.36
N ASP A 154 6.51 24.11 0.21
CA ASP A 154 5.87 23.93 -1.08
C ASP A 154 5.48 22.45 -1.25
N GLU A 155 4.32 22.22 -1.88
CA GLU A 155 3.75 20.87 -2.03
C GLU A 155 3.43 20.56 -3.48
N CYS A 156 3.69 19.31 -3.87
CA CYS A 156 3.24 18.71 -5.13
C CYS A 156 2.40 17.48 -4.80
N VAL A 157 1.22 17.39 -5.42
CA VAL A 157 0.28 16.28 -5.21
C VAL A 157 0.05 15.56 -6.52
N VAL A 158 0.08 14.23 -6.47
CA VAL A 158 -0.26 13.35 -7.58
C VAL A 158 -1.43 12.48 -7.15
N GLY A 159 -2.49 12.50 -7.95
CA GLY A 159 -3.75 11.82 -7.62
C GLY A 159 -4.57 12.57 -6.58
N GLU A 160 -5.50 11.86 -5.96
CA GLU A 160 -6.40 12.42 -4.97
C GLU A 160 -6.71 11.42 -3.85
N PHE A 161 -7.03 11.93 -2.67
CA PHE A 161 -7.55 11.11 -1.60
C PHE A 161 -8.95 10.62 -1.95
N LEU A 162 -9.09 9.30 -2.10
CA LEU A 162 -10.39 8.68 -2.36
C LEU A 162 -11.13 8.46 -1.05
N ASP A 163 -12.18 9.25 -0.82
CA ASP A 163 -13.06 9.05 0.35
C ASP A 163 -13.86 7.77 0.21
N ASP A 164 -13.91 6.95 1.25
CA ASP A 164 -14.68 5.69 1.29
C ASP A 164 -16.12 5.87 1.79
N TYR A 165 -16.49 7.08 2.20
CA TYR A 165 -17.81 7.38 2.78
C TYR A 165 -18.89 7.74 1.76
N SER A 166 -18.58 7.70 0.45
CA SER A 166 -19.53 8.00 -0.63
C SER A 166 -20.14 6.75 -1.26
#